data_0762692884cc4b9b0e712ad4f48b9fd1
#
_entry.id   0762692884cc4b9b0e712ad4f48b9fd1
#
_cell.length_a   1.000
_cell.length_b   1.000
_cell.length_c   1.000
_cell.angle_alpha   90.00
_cell.angle_beta   90.00
_cell.angle_gamma   90.00
#
_symmetry.space_group_name_H-M   'P 1'
#
loop_
_entity.id
_entity.type
_entity.pdbx_description
1 polymer ?
#
loop_
_entity_poly.entity_id
_entity_poly.type
_entity_poly.pdbx_seq_one_letter_code
_entity_poly.pdbx_strand_id
1 'polypeptide(L)'
;MELKLRCNYKESNDELKQVEEKNQSADAFCFNCEKGFSVNDGGYFIVDEPYCSLECVIEAIIKEINSDLMIKKMDRDNIDLKYLYNSSTKKNLLHLKNHYNLDSTQKERIIEFTKEKGAIYLVEFLEKVLYDD
;
A
#
# COMPACT_ATOMS: atom_id res chain seq x y z
N MET A 1 16.83 2.59 16.17
CA MET A 1 16.44 2.69 15.65
C MET A 1 16.18 2.42 15.62
N GLU A 2 15.92 2.44 16.31
CA GLU A 2 15.91 2.39 16.09
C GLU A 2 15.80 2.08 16.10
N LEU A 3 16.37 2.19 16.68
CA LEU A 3 16.26 2.23 16.31
C LEU A 3 16.23 1.91 16.50
N LYS A 4 16.33 1.69 16.43
CA LYS A 4 16.25 1.78 16.08
C LYS A 4 16.05 1.68 16.11
N LEU A 5 16.61 1.94 16.60
CA LEU A 5 16.31 2.23 16.15
C LEU A 5 16.12 2.06 16.36
N ARG A 6 16.55 2.16 16.61
CA ARG A 6 16.28 2.43 16.28
C ARG A 6 16.36 2.33 16.44
N CYS A 7 16.91 2.59 16.87
CA CYS A 7 17.01 2.87 16.70
C CYS A 7 17.29 3.11 16.90
N ASN A 8 18.08 3.77 17.27
CA ASN A 8 18.32 4.22 17.45
C ASN A 8 18.77 4.80 17.54
N TYR A 9 19.37 5.40 17.86
CA TYR A 9 20.21 6.21 17.98
C TYR A 9 20.42 7.56 18.20
N LYS A 10 21.48 8.28 18.87
CA LYS A 10 21.34 9.71 18.73
C LYS A 10 22.65 10.35 18.44
N GLU A 11 22.70 10.96 17.28
CA GLU A 11 23.95 11.48 16.76
C GLU A 11 23.99 12.97 16.86
N SER A 12 25.19 13.54 16.90
CA SER A 12 25.39 14.97 16.96
C SER A 12 25.56 15.59 15.59
N ASN A 13 25.59 14.80 14.57
CA ASN A 13 25.72 15.25 13.19
C ASN A 13 24.47 16.01 12.78
N ASP A 14 24.63 17.21 12.20
CA ASP A 14 23.49 18.02 11.83
C ASP A 14 22.61 17.35 10.81
N GLU A 15 23.21 16.72 9.83
CA GLU A 15 22.47 16.03 8.79
C GLU A 15 21.67 14.89 9.38
N LEU A 16 22.30 14.09 10.21
CA LEU A 16 21.65 12.99 10.87
C LEU A 16 20.55 13.50 11.80
N LYS A 17 20.81 14.62 12.45
CA LYS A 17 19.84 15.23 13.34
C LYS A 17 18.61 15.66 12.57
N GLN A 18 18.79 16.21 11.37
CA GLN A 18 17.66 16.59 10.54
C GLN A 18 16.82 15.40 10.14
N VAL A 19 17.47 14.30 9.79
CA VAL A 19 16.78 13.07 9.46
C VAL A 19 15.99 12.57 10.65
N GLU A 20 16.60 12.59 11.81
CA GLU A 20 15.92 12.16 13.03
C GLU A 20 14.73 13.05 13.36
N GLU A 21 14.88 14.36 13.21
CA GLU A 21 13.80 15.27 13.47
C GLU A 21 12.64 15.04 12.53
N LYS A 22 12.94 14.77 11.26
CA LYS A 22 11.93 14.49 10.29
C LYS A 22 11.16 13.22 10.63
N ASN A 23 11.88 12.18 11.06
CA ASN A 23 11.25 10.94 11.47
C ASN A 23 10.52 11.07 12.81
N GLN A 24 11.05 11.90 13.71
CA GLN A 24 10.41 12.10 15.00
C GLN A 24 9.08 12.82 14.88
N SER A 25 8.89 13.62 13.83
CA SER A 25 7.62 14.28 13.60
C SER A 25 6.61 13.35 12.93
N ALA A 26 7.04 12.16 12.52
CA ALA A 26 6.15 11.21 11.88
C ALA A 26 5.29 10.50 12.92
N ASP A 27 4.01 10.34 12.59
CA ASP A 27 3.08 9.60 13.44
C ASP A 27 3.06 8.11 13.11
N ALA A 28 3.53 7.76 11.92
CA ALA A 28 3.45 6.39 11.46
C ALA A 28 4.56 6.11 10.46
N PHE A 29 4.80 4.83 10.23
CA PHE A 29 5.76 4.38 9.23
C PHE A 29 5.05 3.49 8.23
N CYS A 30 5.25 3.77 6.94
CA CYS A 30 4.57 3.06 5.88
C CYS A 30 4.89 1.57 5.94
N PHE A 31 3.86 0.75 5.93
CA PHE A 31 3.99 -0.70 5.98
C PHE A 31 4.72 -1.23 4.74
N ASN A 32 4.62 -0.54 3.62
CA ASN A 32 5.23 -0.98 2.37
C ASN A 32 6.66 -0.47 2.20
N CYS A 33 6.87 0.85 2.28
CA CYS A 33 8.18 1.44 1.99
C CYS A 33 8.97 1.81 3.25
N GLU A 34 8.36 1.70 4.42
CA GLU A 34 8.97 1.95 5.72
C GLU A 34 9.31 3.42 5.97
N LYS A 35 8.86 4.29 5.09
CA LYS A 35 9.10 5.72 5.23
C LYS A 35 8.17 6.31 6.28
N GLY A 36 8.73 7.21 7.11
CA GLY A 36 7.90 7.91 8.11
C GLY A 36 7.02 8.95 7.46
N PHE A 37 5.82 9.13 7.98
CA PHE A 37 4.90 10.15 7.48
C PHE A 37 3.98 10.63 8.60
N SER A 38 3.39 11.80 8.40
CA SER A 38 2.44 12.34 9.33
C SER A 38 1.02 11.98 8.89
N VAL A 39 0.23 11.47 9.83
CA VAL A 39 -1.15 11.10 9.54
C VAL A 39 -1.94 12.32 9.04
N ASN A 40 -1.59 13.50 9.53
CA ASN A 40 -2.28 14.72 9.14
C ASN A 40 -1.97 15.17 7.72
N ASP A 41 -0.87 14.68 7.16
CA ASP A 41 -0.46 15.02 5.80
C ASP A 41 -1.02 14.06 4.76
N GLY A 42 -1.96 13.25 5.15
CA GLY A 42 -2.51 12.22 4.29
C GLY A 42 -1.94 10.88 4.71
N GLY A 43 -2.28 9.88 3.99
CA GLY A 43 -1.88 8.53 4.34
C GLY A 43 -3.11 7.67 4.49
N TYR A 44 -2.88 6.38 4.55
CA TYR A 44 -3.98 5.42 4.52
C TYR A 44 -3.73 4.33 5.55
N PHE A 45 -4.79 3.93 6.25
CA PHE A 45 -4.74 2.83 7.20
C PHE A 45 -5.64 1.73 6.70
N ILE A 46 -5.06 0.57 6.44
CA ILE A 46 -5.81 -0.61 5.98
C ILE A 46 -5.61 -1.69 7.02
N VAL A 47 -6.68 -2.01 7.76
CA VAL A 47 -6.64 -3.02 8.83
C VAL A 47 -5.46 -2.73 9.78
N ASP A 48 -5.39 -1.48 10.24
CA ASP A 48 -4.37 -1.00 11.18
C ASP A 48 -2.96 -0.93 10.61
N GLU A 49 -2.77 -1.21 9.33
CA GLU A 49 -1.47 -1.07 8.69
C GLU A 49 -1.38 0.27 7.99
N PRO A 50 -0.37 1.09 8.32
CA PRO A 50 -0.25 2.42 7.74
C PRO A 50 0.45 2.41 6.39
N TYR A 51 0.01 3.28 5.50
CA TYR A 51 0.61 3.45 4.17
C TYR A 51 0.71 4.93 3.86
N CYS A 52 1.84 5.36 3.33
CA CYS A 52 2.07 6.77 3.07
C CYS A 52 1.39 7.29 1.80
N SER A 53 0.96 6.41 0.92
CA SER A 53 0.35 6.80 -0.35
C SER A 53 -0.48 5.67 -0.91
N LEU A 54 -1.33 6.01 -1.89
CA LEU A 54 -2.11 5.00 -2.61
C LEU A 54 -1.19 4.02 -3.34
N GLU A 55 -0.10 4.55 -3.91
CA GLU A 55 0.86 3.70 -4.61
C GLU A 55 1.41 2.62 -3.69
N CYS A 56 1.73 2.99 -2.45
CA CYS A 56 2.25 2.01 -1.50
C CYS A 56 1.19 0.97 -1.13
N VAL A 57 -0.07 1.38 -1.00
CA VAL A 57 -1.15 0.43 -0.74
C VAL A 57 -1.23 -0.59 -1.87
N ILE A 58 -1.23 -0.11 -3.11
CA ILE A 58 -1.38 -0.99 -4.27
C ILE A 58 -0.16 -1.89 -4.43
N GLU A 59 1.03 -1.35 -4.21
CA GLU A 59 2.24 -2.16 -4.30
C GLU A 59 2.23 -3.29 -3.27
N ALA A 60 1.77 -3.00 -2.06
CA ALA A 60 1.66 -4.02 -1.02
C ALA A 60 0.66 -5.11 -1.43
N ILE A 61 -0.45 -4.70 -2.05
CA ILE A 61 -1.45 -5.65 -2.52
C ILE A 61 -0.87 -6.55 -3.61
N ILE A 62 -0.12 -5.95 -4.55
CA ILE A 62 0.51 -6.72 -5.61
C ILE A 62 1.49 -7.74 -5.04
N LYS A 63 2.28 -7.33 -4.05
CA LYS A 63 3.23 -8.23 -3.41
C LYS A 63 2.51 -9.38 -2.72
N GLU A 64 1.42 -9.08 -2.04
CA GLU A 64 0.66 -10.09 -1.33
C GLU A 64 0.08 -11.12 -2.30
N ILE A 65 -0.51 -10.65 -3.39
CA ILE A 65 -1.09 -11.55 -4.39
C ILE A 65 -0.02 -12.39 -5.05
N ASN A 66 1.12 -11.78 -5.39
CA ASN A 66 2.22 -12.54 -5.98
C ASN A 66 2.69 -13.66 -5.05
N SER A 67 2.76 -13.36 -3.76
CA SER A 67 3.15 -14.36 -2.77
C SER A 67 2.14 -15.49 -2.71
N ASP A 68 0.84 -15.16 -2.69
CA ASP A 68 -0.22 -16.15 -2.67
C ASP A 68 -0.19 -17.04 -3.90
N LEU A 69 0.05 -16.43 -5.07
CA LEU A 69 0.10 -17.18 -6.32
C LEU A 69 1.25 -18.17 -6.32
N MET A 70 2.39 -17.77 -5.77
CA MET A 70 3.54 -18.68 -5.65
C MET A 70 3.21 -19.86 -4.75
N ILE A 71 2.59 -19.58 -3.61
CA ILE A 71 2.25 -20.62 -2.65
C ILE A 71 1.24 -21.60 -3.25
N LYS A 72 0.25 -21.07 -3.98
CA LYS A 72 -0.82 -21.90 -4.55
C LYS A 72 -0.48 -22.40 -5.94
N LYS A 73 0.69 -22.04 -6.45
CA LYS A 73 1.16 -22.47 -7.77
C LYS A 73 0.18 -22.09 -8.88
N MET A 74 -0.42 -20.92 -8.75
CA MET A 74 -1.35 -20.42 -9.76
C MET A 74 -0.61 -19.67 -10.84
N ASP A 75 -1.11 -19.79 -12.07
CA ASP A 75 -0.58 -19.07 -13.22
C ASP A 75 -1.18 -17.66 -13.23
N ARG A 76 -0.33 -16.64 -13.31
CA ARG A 76 -0.79 -15.25 -13.32
C ARG A 76 -1.72 -14.96 -14.49
N ASP A 77 -1.50 -15.60 -15.61
CA ASP A 77 -2.31 -15.39 -16.81
C ASP A 77 -3.67 -16.04 -16.70
N ASN A 78 -3.85 -16.92 -15.74
CA ASN A 78 -5.08 -17.69 -15.57
C ASN A 78 -5.70 -17.46 -14.19
N ILE A 79 -5.52 -16.26 -13.64
CA ILE A 79 -6.09 -15.94 -12.33
C ILE A 79 -7.61 -15.96 -12.39
N ASP A 80 -8.21 -16.71 -11.48
CA ASP A 80 -9.65 -16.73 -11.31
C ASP A 80 -10.07 -15.52 -10.48
N LEU A 81 -10.86 -14.64 -11.08
CA LEU A 81 -11.36 -13.47 -10.39
C LEU A 81 -12.14 -13.85 -9.13
N LYS A 82 -12.77 -15.01 -9.16
CA LYS A 82 -13.51 -15.50 -8.00
C LYS A 82 -12.58 -15.70 -6.80
N TYR A 83 -11.37 -16.18 -7.06
CA TYR A 83 -10.37 -16.30 -5.99
C TYR A 83 -10.06 -14.94 -5.38
N LEU A 84 -9.84 -13.94 -6.24
CA LEU A 84 -9.56 -12.59 -5.76
C LEU A 84 -10.75 -11.98 -5.01
N TYR A 85 -11.96 -12.26 -5.48
CA TYR A 85 -13.16 -11.76 -4.83
C TYR A 85 -13.32 -12.32 -3.41
N ASN A 86 -12.85 -13.53 -3.19
CA ASN A 86 -12.98 -14.19 -1.88
C ASN A 86 -11.75 -14.00 -1.01
N SER A 87 -10.78 -13.21 -1.45
CA SER A 87 -9.54 -12.99 -0.70
C SER A 87 -9.65 -11.75 0.16
N SER A 88 -8.68 -11.58 1.05
CA SER A 88 -8.61 -10.37 1.87
C SER A 88 -8.34 -9.14 1.00
N THR A 89 -7.82 -9.34 -0.20
CA THR A 89 -7.53 -8.25 -1.12
C THR A 89 -8.79 -7.44 -1.44
N LYS A 90 -9.89 -8.14 -1.74
CA LYS A 90 -11.14 -7.43 -2.03
C LYS A 90 -11.60 -6.62 -0.84
N LYS A 91 -11.51 -7.20 0.36
CA LYS A 91 -11.92 -6.50 1.57
C LYS A 91 -11.09 -5.25 1.79
N ASN A 92 -9.79 -5.35 1.58
CA ASN A 92 -8.90 -4.22 1.76
C ASN A 92 -9.17 -3.12 0.74
N LEU A 93 -9.43 -3.49 -0.51
CA LEU A 93 -9.74 -2.52 -1.55
C LEU A 93 -11.09 -1.83 -1.30
N LEU A 94 -12.08 -2.58 -0.83
CA LEU A 94 -13.36 -2.01 -0.50
C LEU A 94 -13.26 -1.04 0.68
N HIS A 95 -12.45 -1.40 1.67
CA HIS A 95 -12.20 -0.50 2.79
C HIS A 95 -11.55 0.79 2.31
N LEU A 96 -10.53 0.66 1.47
CA LEU A 96 -9.84 1.81 0.90
C LEU A 96 -10.81 2.71 0.14
N LYS A 97 -11.60 2.12 -0.73
CA LYS A 97 -12.56 2.85 -1.57
C LYS A 97 -13.60 3.58 -0.73
N ASN A 98 -14.20 2.87 0.21
CA ASN A 98 -15.35 3.40 0.95
C ASN A 98 -14.94 4.31 2.09
N HIS A 99 -13.91 3.94 2.83
CA HIS A 99 -13.47 4.72 3.97
C HIS A 99 -12.85 6.05 3.54
N TYR A 100 -12.06 6.02 2.48
CA TYR A 100 -11.36 7.20 1.99
C TYR A 100 -12.09 7.89 0.86
N ASN A 101 -13.21 7.33 0.42
CA ASN A 101 -14.10 8.00 -0.54
C ASN A 101 -13.32 8.42 -1.80
N LEU A 102 -12.67 7.46 -2.43
CA LEU A 102 -11.80 7.73 -3.58
C LEU A 102 -12.56 8.36 -4.73
N ASP A 103 -11.98 9.39 -5.32
CA ASP A 103 -12.57 10.03 -6.48
C ASP A 103 -12.06 9.38 -7.78
N SER A 104 -12.56 9.86 -8.92
CA SER A 104 -12.21 9.29 -10.22
C SER A 104 -10.72 9.37 -10.49
N THR A 105 -10.10 10.49 -10.13
CA THR A 105 -8.67 10.69 -10.36
C THR A 105 -7.85 9.68 -9.58
N GLN A 106 -8.21 9.45 -8.33
CA GLN A 106 -7.51 8.50 -7.49
C GLN A 106 -7.69 7.08 -8.01
N LYS A 107 -8.90 6.73 -8.45
CA LYS A 107 -9.16 5.40 -9.00
C LYS A 107 -8.36 5.16 -10.26
N GLU A 108 -8.31 6.16 -11.15
CA GLU A 108 -7.52 6.06 -12.37
C GLU A 108 -6.04 5.94 -12.05
N ARG A 109 -5.57 6.66 -11.04
CA ARG A 109 -4.18 6.57 -10.63
C ARG A 109 -3.82 5.17 -10.16
N ILE A 110 -4.72 4.53 -9.42
CA ILE A 110 -4.52 3.15 -8.97
C ILE A 110 -4.39 2.22 -10.16
N ILE A 111 -5.27 2.34 -11.14
CA ILE A 111 -5.23 1.49 -12.34
C ILE A 111 -3.94 1.72 -13.11
N GLU A 112 -3.57 2.98 -13.32
CA GLU A 112 -2.35 3.33 -14.04
C GLU A 112 -1.11 2.78 -13.35
N PHE A 113 -1.05 2.95 -12.04
CA PHE A 113 0.10 2.47 -11.28
C PHE A 113 0.21 0.96 -11.37
N THR A 114 -0.92 0.27 -11.32
CA THR A 114 -0.93 -1.19 -11.44
C THR A 114 -0.37 -1.63 -12.79
N LYS A 115 -0.73 -0.91 -13.85
CA LYS A 115 -0.18 -1.18 -15.17
C LYS A 115 1.32 -0.91 -15.23
N GLU A 116 1.75 0.18 -14.61
CA GLU A 116 3.17 0.54 -14.56
C GLU A 116 3.99 -0.54 -13.87
N LYS A 117 3.41 -1.19 -12.89
CA LYS A 117 4.08 -2.27 -12.16
C LYS A 117 4.02 -3.61 -12.90
N GLY A 118 3.39 -3.64 -14.04
CA GLY A 118 3.29 -4.86 -14.84
C GLY A 118 2.26 -5.85 -14.35
N ALA A 119 1.42 -5.45 -13.39
CA ALA A 119 0.40 -6.33 -12.84
C ALA A 119 -0.91 -6.23 -13.63
N ILE A 120 -0.81 -6.45 -14.94
CA ILE A 120 -1.97 -6.32 -15.84
C ILE A 120 -3.10 -7.25 -15.42
N TYR A 121 -2.74 -8.40 -14.89
CA TYR A 121 -3.72 -9.39 -14.45
C TYR A 121 -4.64 -8.88 -13.35
N LEU A 122 -4.29 -7.80 -12.67
CA LEU A 122 -5.11 -7.22 -11.62
C LEU A 122 -6.02 -6.10 -12.11
N VAL A 123 -5.81 -5.60 -13.32
CA VAL A 123 -6.51 -4.40 -13.78
C VAL A 123 -8.02 -4.61 -13.83
N GLU A 124 -8.46 -5.71 -14.40
CA GLU A 124 -9.89 -5.99 -14.49
C GLU A 124 -10.53 -6.11 -13.11
N PHE A 125 -9.85 -6.78 -12.20
CA PHE A 125 -10.33 -6.93 -10.83
C PHE A 125 -10.45 -5.57 -10.15
N LEU A 126 -9.41 -4.74 -10.29
CA LEU A 126 -9.42 -3.41 -9.69
C LEU A 126 -10.54 -2.55 -10.27
N GLU A 127 -10.74 -2.60 -11.57
CA GLU A 127 -11.81 -1.85 -12.20
C GLU A 127 -13.17 -2.25 -11.64
N LYS A 128 -13.38 -3.54 -11.46
CA LYS A 128 -14.64 -4.00 -10.90
C LYS A 128 -14.84 -3.53 -9.47
N VAL A 129 -13.81 -3.65 -8.65
CA VAL A 129 -13.94 -3.27 -7.25
C VAL A 129 -14.09 -1.76 -7.09
N LEU A 130 -13.31 -0.99 -7.83
CA LEU A 130 -13.28 0.46 -7.66
C LEU A 130 -14.49 1.17 -8.25
N TYR A 131 -15.02 0.67 -9.36
CA TYR A 131 -16.11 1.34 -10.08
C TYR A 131 -17.47 0.67 -9.91
N ASP A 132 -17.50 -0.46 -9.24
CA ASP A 132 -18.75 -1.15 -8.98
C ASP A 132 -19.38 -0.58 -7.73
N ASP A 133 -20.65 -0.24 -7.79
CA ASP A 133 -21.37 0.33 -6.64
C ASP A 133 -22.09 -0.71 -5.82
#